data_cb974dcb5d887900b37af8c6a8136c04
#
_entry.id   cb974dcb5d887900b37af8c6a8136c04
#
_cell.length_a   1.000
_cell.length_b   1.000
_cell.length_c   1.000
_cell.angle_alpha   90.00
_cell.angle_beta   90.00
_cell.angle_gamma   90.00
#
_symmetry.space_group_name_H-M   'P 1'
#
loop_
_entity.id
_entity.type
_entity.pdbx_description
1 polymer ?
#
loop_
_entity_poly.entity_id
_entity_poly.type
_entity_poly.pdbx_seq_one_letter_code
_entity_poly.pdbx_strand_id
1 'polypeptide(L)'
;FSFVNERLAKLYQLEPIEGINLRKVAIPKGSLRGGLLTQASVLRVTANGTTTSPVVRGAWVMERIMGVHIPSPPSGVEAITPDTRGATTIREQLDMHRDVESCAACHRKFDPVGFALESFDVAGGWRDRYRSLGKGGDRIKGIGKNGHAFKFRLAKPIDCSGKLENGQSFENISE
;
A
#
# COMPACT_ATOMS: atom_id res chain seq x y z
N PHE A 1 -0.12 20.34 3.41
CA PHE A 1 0.45 20.21 4.75
C PHE A 1 0.03 18.91 5.41
N SER A 2 0.79 18.49 6.42
CA SER A 2 0.43 17.41 7.35
C SER A 2 0.75 17.82 8.78
N PHE A 3 0.19 17.10 9.75
CA PHE A 3 0.57 17.23 11.14
C PHE A 3 1.51 16.08 11.50
N VAL A 4 2.74 16.40 11.83
CA VAL A 4 3.79 15.41 12.09
C VAL A 4 4.56 15.74 13.36
N ASN A 5 5.10 14.72 13.98
CA ASN A 5 6.14 14.81 15.02
C ASN A 5 7.45 14.24 14.44
N GLU A 6 8.49 14.20 15.23
CA GLU A 6 9.81 13.68 14.83
C GLU A 6 9.74 12.32 14.13
N ARG A 7 8.96 11.38 14.67
CA ARG A 7 8.81 10.03 14.11
C ARG A 7 8.10 10.02 12.75
N LEU A 8 7.02 10.80 12.65
CA LEU A 8 6.26 10.91 11.40
C LEU A 8 7.01 11.70 10.35
N ALA A 9 7.73 12.77 10.72
CA ALA A 9 8.57 13.52 9.79
C ALA A 9 9.61 12.60 9.15
N LYS A 10 10.28 11.76 9.95
CA LYS A 10 11.23 10.76 9.45
C LYS A 10 10.57 9.70 8.57
N LEU A 11 9.38 9.21 8.94
CA LEU A 11 8.63 8.25 8.12
C LEU A 11 8.19 8.85 6.78
N TYR A 12 7.80 10.12 6.81
CA TYR A 12 7.31 10.85 5.65
C TYR A 12 8.43 11.47 4.79
N GLN A 13 9.68 11.30 5.21
CA GLN A 13 10.86 11.88 4.54
C GLN A 13 10.75 13.41 4.40
N LEU A 14 10.21 14.06 5.42
CA LEU A 14 10.12 15.51 5.55
C LEU A 14 11.34 16.05 6.30
N GLU A 15 11.52 17.37 6.24
CA GLU A 15 12.54 18.04 7.03
C GLU A 15 12.45 17.63 8.51
N PRO A 16 13.58 17.41 9.16
CA PRO A 16 13.63 16.98 10.55
C PRO A 16 12.93 17.99 11.48
N ILE A 17 12.11 17.47 12.37
CA ILE A 17 11.55 18.21 13.50
C ILE A 17 11.81 17.44 14.78
N GLU A 18 11.93 18.13 15.89
CA GLU A 18 12.24 17.51 17.17
C GLU A 18 11.00 17.33 18.05
N GLY A 19 10.99 16.23 18.80
CA GLY A 19 10.04 15.97 19.88
C GLY A 19 8.75 15.27 19.44
N ILE A 20 7.90 15.03 20.44
CA ILE A 20 6.71 14.17 20.29
C ILE A 20 5.45 14.93 19.86
N ASN A 21 5.45 16.24 20.00
CA ASN A 21 4.27 17.05 19.71
C ASN A 21 4.04 17.18 18.20
N LEU A 22 2.78 17.04 17.77
CA LEU A 22 2.38 17.22 16.39
C LEU A 22 2.44 18.70 16.00
N ARG A 23 3.07 19.00 14.89
CA ARG A 23 3.16 20.35 14.30
C ARG A 23 2.71 20.32 12.87
N LYS A 24 2.10 21.39 12.42
CA LYS A 24 1.74 21.59 11.00
C LYS A 24 2.99 21.84 10.18
N VAL A 25 3.25 20.99 9.20
CA VAL A 25 4.43 21.05 8.33
C VAL A 25 3.95 21.06 6.88
N ALA A 26 4.54 21.90 6.05
CA ALA A 26 4.28 21.90 4.61
C ALA A 26 4.82 20.60 3.99
N ILE A 27 4.05 20.04 3.05
CA ILE A 27 4.53 18.92 2.24
C ILE A 27 5.18 19.54 1.00
N PRO A 28 6.45 19.20 0.70
CA PRO A 28 7.15 19.71 -0.47
C PRO A 28 6.41 19.36 -1.78
N LYS A 29 6.52 20.24 -2.78
CA LYS A 29 6.08 19.91 -4.14
C LYS A 29 6.85 18.69 -4.66
N GLY A 30 6.16 17.79 -5.32
CA GLY A 30 6.76 16.53 -5.82
C GLY A 30 6.91 15.45 -4.76
N SER A 31 6.47 15.68 -3.53
CA SER A 31 6.35 14.62 -2.54
C SER A 31 5.34 13.57 -3.00
N LEU A 32 5.67 12.31 -2.81
CA LEU A 32 4.75 11.18 -3.02
C LEU A 32 3.62 11.15 -1.98
N ARG A 33 3.69 12.04 -1.00
CA ARG A 33 2.65 12.20 0.01
C ARG A 33 1.82 13.43 -0.25
N GLY A 34 0.53 13.25 -0.15
CA GLY A 34 -0.44 14.33 -0.26
C GLY A 34 -1.82 13.83 0.16
N GLY A 35 -2.62 14.70 0.75
CA GLY A 35 -3.98 14.38 1.15
C GLY A 35 -4.12 13.26 2.19
N LEU A 36 -5.35 12.83 2.40
CA LEU A 36 -5.76 11.88 3.43
C LEU A 36 -5.23 10.46 3.18
N LEU A 37 -5.28 9.99 1.93
CA LEU A 37 -5.00 8.60 1.56
C LEU A 37 -3.55 8.19 1.82
N THR A 38 -2.61 9.14 1.84
CA THR A 38 -1.20 8.87 2.10
C THR A 38 -0.80 9.00 3.58
N GLN A 39 -1.76 9.25 4.47
CA GLN A 39 -1.49 9.29 5.91
C GLN A 39 -1.20 7.89 6.43
N ALA A 40 -0.16 7.76 7.26
CA ALA A 40 0.25 6.48 7.83
C ALA A 40 -0.86 5.78 8.61
N SER A 41 -1.76 6.52 9.26
CA SER A 41 -2.92 5.98 9.96
C SER A 41 -3.88 5.27 9.00
N VAL A 42 -4.20 5.88 7.86
CA VAL A 42 -5.07 5.29 6.82
C VAL A 42 -4.40 4.06 6.22
N LEU A 43 -3.14 4.17 5.83
CA LEU A 43 -2.39 3.07 5.22
C LEU A 43 -2.23 1.87 6.17
N ARG A 44 -2.16 2.12 7.48
CA ARG A 44 -2.05 1.06 8.49
C ARG A 44 -3.37 0.35 8.74
N VAL A 45 -4.48 1.08 8.88
CA VAL A 45 -5.80 0.44 9.12
C VAL A 45 -6.34 -0.27 7.89
N THR A 46 -5.80 0.02 6.72
CA THR A 46 -6.11 -0.65 5.45
C THR A 46 -5.11 -1.74 5.06
N ALA A 47 -4.34 -2.24 6.02
CA ALA A 47 -3.41 -3.37 5.87
C ALA A 47 -3.71 -4.42 6.95
N ASN A 48 -3.24 -5.64 6.76
CA ASN A 48 -3.48 -6.73 7.72
C ASN A 48 -2.45 -6.81 8.87
N GLY A 49 -1.61 -5.78 9.01
CA GLY A 49 -0.57 -5.69 10.04
C GLY A 49 0.81 -6.20 9.61
N THR A 50 0.89 -7.14 8.69
CA THR A 50 2.16 -7.72 8.17
C THR A 50 2.38 -7.46 6.70
N THR A 51 1.31 -7.51 5.91
CA THR A 51 1.33 -7.30 4.46
C THR A 51 0.33 -6.23 4.05
N THR A 52 0.58 -5.59 2.93
CA THR A 52 -0.39 -4.69 2.27
C THR A 52 -1.45 -5.51 1.55
N SER A 53 -2.61 -4.91 1.36
CA SER A 53 -3.71 -5.49 0.59
C SER A 53 -4.34 -4.42 -0.28
N PRO A 54 -4.08 -4.42 -1.59
CA PRO A 54 -4.77 -3.52 -2.53
C PRO A 54 -6.29 -3.65 -2.45
N VAL A 55 -6.78 -4.88 -2.30
CA VAL A 55 -8.22 -5.17 -2.15
C VAL A 55 -8.83 -4.41 -0.97
N VAL A 56 -8.24 -4.57 0.23
CA VAL A 56 -8.72 -3.90 1.45
C VAL A 56 -8.59 -2.38 1.33
N ARG A 57 -7.48 -1.89 0.77
CA ARG A 57 -7.25 -0.46 0.55
C ARG A 57 -8.27 0.13 -0.41
N GLY A 58 -8.48 -0.52 -1.55
CA GLY A 58 -9.42 -0.09 -2.56
C GLY A 58 -10.86 -0.09 -2.03
N ALA A 59 -11.30 -1.17 -1.42
CA ALA A 59 -12.62 -1.27 -0.82
C ALA A 59 -12.84 -0.17 0.24
N TRP A 60 -11.84 0.06 1.11
CA TRP A 60 -11.91 1.13 2.12
C TRP A 60 -12.08 2.52 1.49
N VAL A 61 -11.33 2.84 0.43
CA VAL A 61 -11.45 4.11 -0.27
C VAL A 61 -12.84 4.24 -0.90
N MET A 62 -13.30 3.21 -1.58
CA MET A 62 -14.64 3.22 -2.19
C MET A 62 -15.74 3.44 -1.16
N GLU A 63 -15.71 2.72 -0.05
CA GLU A 63 -16.75 2.83 0.98
C GLU A 63 -16.66 4.11 1.80
N ARG A 64 -15.46 4.47 2.28
CA ARG A 64 -15.30 5.55 3.27
C ARG A 64 -15.11 6.94 2.65
N ILE A 65 -14.60 7.00 1.43
CA ILE A 65 -14.34 8.27 0.74
C ILE A 65 -15.37 8.51 -0.36
N MET A 66 -15.64 7.48 -1.18
CA MET A 66 -16.54 7.62 -2.32
C MET A 66 -18.01 7.32 -1.98
N GLY A 67 -18.30 6.73 -0.82
CA GLY A 67 -19.65 6.36 -0.42
C GLY A 67 -20.26 5.20 -1.21
N VAL A 68 -19.43 4.43 -1.92
CA VAL A 68 -19.85 3.28 -2.73
C VAL A 68 -19.80 2.02 -1.88
N HIS A 69 -20.94 1.37 -1.71
CA HIS A 69 -21.01 0.11 -0.97
C HIS A 69 -20.34 -1.04 -1.74
N ILE A 70 -19.42 -1.73 -1.10
CA ILE A 70 -18.79 -2.94 -1.61
C ILE A 70 -19.40 -4.15 -0.90
N PRO A 71 -20.11 -5.03 -1.61
CA PRO A 71 -20.72 -6.20 -0.99
C PRO A 71 -19.65 -7.15 -0.44
N SER A 72 -19.98 -7.87 0.61
CA SER A 72 -19.10 -8.91 1.14
C SER A 72 -18.84 -9.98 0.07
N PRO A 73 -17.65 -10.58 0.04
CA PRO A 73 -17.37 -11.66 -0.89
C PRO A 73 -18.34 -12.84 -0.67
N PRO A 74 -18.66 -13.61 -1.71
CA PRO A 74 -19.47 -14.82 -1.57
C PRO A 74 -18.87 -15.78 -0.53
N SER A 75 -19.73 -16.56 0.11
CA SER A 75 -19.29 -17.58 1.06
C SER A 75 -18.38 -18.61 0.37
N GLY A 76 -17.30 -19.00 1.04
CA GLY A 76 -16.33 -19.98 0.52
C GLY A 76 -15.21 -19.38 -0.35
N VAL A 77 -15.17 -18.07 -0.53
CA VAL A 77 -14.02 -17.40 -1.20
C VAL A 77 -12.92 -17.17 -0.16
N GLU A 78 -11.78 -17.81 -0.39
CA GLU A 78 -10.60 -17.61 0.45
C GLU A 78 -9.92 -16.27 0.16
N ALA A 79 -9.43 -15.61 1.21
CA ALA A 79 -8.63 -14.40 1.07
C ALA A 79 -7.29 -14.72 0.40
N ILE A 80 -6.88 -13.88 -0.56
CA ILE A 80 -5.56 -14.01 -1.18
C ILE A 80 -4.49 -13.66 -0.15
N THR A 81 -3.58 -14.60 0.07
CA THR A 81 -2.41 -14.42 0.93
C THR A 81 -1.22 -14.02 0.07
N PRO A 82 -0.60 -12.85 0.30
CA PRO A 82 0.58 -12.42 -0.45
C PRO A 82 1.72 -13.42 -0.36
N ASP A 83 2.39 -13.69 -1.48
CA ASP A 83 3.56 -14.57 -1.50
C ASP A 83 4.78 -13.90 -0.87
N THR A 84 5.04 -14.23 0.38
CA THR A 84 6.19 -13.71 1.13
C THR A 84 7.53 -14.23 0.62
N ARG A 85 7.56 -15.24 -0.25
CA ARG A 85 8.79 -15.74 -0.90
C ARG A 85 9.19 -14.87 -2.08
N GLY A 86 8.26 -14.03 -2.59
CA GLY A 86 8.50 -13.08 -3.67
C GLY A 86 8.57 -13.70 -5.07
N ALA A 87 8.02 -14.89 -5.26
CA ALA A 87 7.90 -15.52 -6.58
C ALA A 87 6.80 -14.84 -7.40
N THR A 88 5.68 -14.46 -6.74
CA THR A 88 4.56 -13.75 -7.37
C THR A 88 4.30 -12.42 -6.66
N THR A 89 3.77 -11.46 -7.40
CA THR A 89 3.25 -10.21 -6.83
C THR A 89 1.79 -10.40 -6.42
N ILE A 90 1.28 -9.52 -5.56
CA ILE A 90 -0.15 -9.52 -5.22
C ILE A 90 -1.01 -9.23 -6.46
N ARG A 91 -0.51 -8.44 -7.41
CA ARG A 91 -1.18 -8.19 -8.69
C ARG A 91 -1.34 -9.47 -9.51
N GLU A 92 -0.25 -10.21 -9.70
CA GLU A 92 -0.29 -11.50 -10.42
C GLU A 92 -1.26 -12.51 -9.78
N GLN A 93 -1.33 -12.53 -8.44
CA GLN A 93 -2.28 -13.38 -7.72
C GLN A 93 -3.72 -12.93 -7.90
N LEU A 94 -3.98 -11.62 -7.87
CA LEU A 94 -5.31 -11.05 -8.11
C LEU A 94 -5.75 -11.23 -9.57
N ASP A 95 -4.83 -11.16 -10.54
CA ASP A 95 -5.14 -11.41 -11.94
C ASP A 95 -5.66 -12.84 -12.13
N MET A 96 -5.01 -13.84 -11.52
CA MET A 96 -5.50 -15.23 -11.54
C MET A 96 -6.87 -15.38 -10.84
N HIS A 97 -7.11 -14.65 -9.75
CA HIS A 97 -8.40 -14.69 -9.05
C HIS A 97 -9.53 -14.07 -9.88
N ARG A 98 -9.22 -13.08 -10.71
CA ARG A 98 -10.18 -12.37 -11.57
C ARG A 98 -10.55 -13.12 -12.85
N ASP A 99 -10.00 -14.29 -13.12
CA ASP A 99 -10.42 -15.15 -14.24
C ASP A 99 -11.89 -15.61 -14.10
N VAL A 100 -12.44 -15.55 -12.86
CA VAL A 100 -13.87 -15.78 -12.61
C VAL A 100 -14.63 -14.46 -12.74
N GLU A 101 -15.57 -14.37 -13.71
CA GLU A 101 -16.29 -13.12 -14.03
C GLU A 101 -17.04 -12.53 -12.82
N SER A 102 -17.63 -13.35 -11.96
CA SER A 102 -18.32 -12.86 -10.76
C SER A 102 -17.36 -12.17 -9.78
N CYS A 103 -16.11 -12.61 -9.69
CA CYS A 103 -15.07 -11.97 -8.89
C CYS A 103 -14.57 -10.70 -9.59
N ALA A 104 -14.30 -10.78 -10.89
CA ALA A 104 -13.83 -9.67 -11.70
C ALA A 104 -14.78 -8.46 -11.66
N ALA A 105 -16.08 -8.68 -11.66
CA ALA A 105 -17.09 -7.62 -11.66
C ALA A 105 -16.98 -6.67 -10.44
N CYS A 106 -16.61 -7.21 -9.27
CA CYS A 106 -16.36 -6.40 -8.07
C CYS A 106 -14.93 -5.83 -8.05
N HIS A 107 -13.95 -6.67 -8.34
CA HIS A 107 -12.54 -6.30 -8.26
C HIS A 107 -12.14 -5.15 -9.22
N ARG A 108 -12.75 -5.08 -10.40
CA ARG A 108 -12.55 -3.97 -11.35
C ARG A 108 -12.82 -2.58 -10.74
N LYS A 109 -13.69 -2.49 -9.74
CA LYS A 109 -14.09 -1.22 -9.12
C LYS A 109 -13.08 -0.72 -8.11
N PHE A 110 -12.52 -1.59 -7.28
CA PHE A 110 -11.71 -1.17 -6.13
C PHE A 110 -10.22 -1.55 -6.23
N ASP A 111 -9.84 -2.61 -6.96
CA ASP A 111 -8.45 -3.00 -7.07
C ASP A 111 -7.55 -1.89 -7.65
N PRO A 112 -7.93 -1.18 -8.73
CA PRO A 112 -7.09 -0.11 -9.27
C PRO A 112 -6.78 0.96 -8.21
N VAL A 113 -7.79 1.39 -7.47
CA VAL A 113 -7.66 2.38 -6.39
C VAL A 113 -6.69 1.88 -5.30
N GLY A 114 -6.77 0.60 -4.96
CA GLY A 114 -5.86 0.00 -3.99
C GLY A 114 -4.43 -0.13 -4.49
N PHE A 115 -4.24 -0.45 -5.77
CA PHE A 115 -2.92 -0.53 -6.40
C PHE A 115 -2.21 0.82 -6.44
N ALA A 116 -2.91 1.93 -6.66
CA ALA A 116 -2.33 3.27 -6.60
C ALA A 116 -1.58 3.53 -5.27
N LEU A 117 -1.97 2.86 -4.19
CA LEU A 117 -1.39 2.99 -2.85
C LEU A 117 -0.37 1.89 -2.50
N GLU A 118 -0.09 0.93 -3.39
CA GLU A 118 0.66 -0.29 -3.03
C GLU A 118 2.14 -0.03 -2.75
N SER A 119 2.71 1.06 -3.28
CA SER A 119 4.06 1.50 -2.91
C SER A 119 4.19 1.95 -1.45
N PHE A 120 3.09 2.18 -0.75
CA PHE A 120 3.14 2.39 0.70
C PHE A 120 3.05 1.06 1.44
N ASP A 121 4.03 0.77 2.29
CA ASP A 121 4.04 -0.42 3.14
C ASP A 121 2.97 -0.36 4.25
N VAL A 122 2.92 -1.38 5.10
CA VAL A 122 1.94 -1.49 6.20
C VAL A 122 2.05 -0.40 7.27
N ALA A 123 3.18 0.27 7.37
CA ALA A 123 3.41 1.38 8.28
C ALA A 123 3.30 2.75 7.57
N GLY A 124 3.05 2.74 6.26
CA GLY A 124 3.01 3.93 5.43
C GLY A 124 4.39 4.42 4.96
N GLY A 125 5.43 3.61 5.06
CA GLY A 125 6.72 3.89 4.44
C GLY A 125 6.67 3.67 2.92
N TRP A 126 7.39 4.48 2.14
CA TRP A 126 7.49 4.29 0.70
C TRP A 126 8.45 3.15 0.35
N ARG A 127 8.09 2.35 -0.67
CA ARG A 127 8.92 1.28 -1.23
C ARG A 127 8.65 1.13 -2.72
N ASP A 128 9.70 0.78 -3.48
CA ASP A 128 9.61 0.53 -4.92
C ASP A 128 9.53 -0.96 -5.25
N ARG A 129 9.86 -1.81 -4.27
CA ARG A 129 9.90 -3.26 -4.44
C ARG A 129 9.29 -3.96 -3.23
N TYR A 130 8.72 -5.12 -3.48
CA TYR A 130 8.26 -5.99 -2.40
C TYR A 130 9.44 -6.50 -1.58
N ARG A 131 9.19 -6.82 -0.31
CA ARG A 131 10.14 -7.53 0.55
C ARG A 131 9.87 -9.01 0.48
N SER A 132 10.94 -9.81 0.47
CA SER A 132 10.88 -11.27 0.40
C SER A 132 11.75 -11.93 1.46
N LEU A 133 11.30 -13.05 1.94
CA LEU A 133 12.06 -14.00 2.76
C LEU A 133 12.65 -15.13 1.91
N GLY A 134 12.30 -15.19 0.62
CA GLY A 134 12.75 -16.22 -0.31
C GLY A 134 14.20 -16.07 -0.79
N LYS A 135 14.53 -16.82 -1.83
CA LYS A 135 15.83 -16.77 -2.52
C LYS A 135 15.76 -15.78 -3.69
N GLY A 136 16.87 -15.11 -3.98
CA GLY A 136 16.95 -14.12 -5.08
C GLY A 136 16.81 -12.68 -4.60
N GLY A 137 17.19 -11.73 -5.45
CA GLY A 137 17.22 -10.30 -5.15
C GLY A 137 18.28 -9.86 -4.15
N ASP A 138 18.42 -8.56 -4.00
CA ASP A 138 19.41 -7.94 -3.12
C ASP A 138 19.06 -8.17 -1.65
N ARG A 139 20.08 -8.56 -0.87
CA ARG A 139 19.94 -8.77 0.55
C ARG A 139 20.06 -7.45 1.31
N ILE A 140 19.04 -7.10 2.06
CA ILE A 140 19.03 -5.98 3.00
C ILE A 140 19.10 -6.52 4.42
N LYS A 141 20.01 -5.98 5.22
CA LYS A 141 20.16 -6.30 6.63
C LYS A 141 20.43 -5.03 7.45
N GLY A 142 20.06 -5.03 8.70
CA GLY A 142 20.32 -3.90 9.58
C GLY A 142 19.83 -4.16 11.00
N ILE A 143 19.92 -3.14 11.82
CA ILE A 143 19.33 -3.12 13.16
C ILE A 143 18.10 -2.21 13.14
N GLY A 144 16.97 -2.74 13.52
CA GLY A 144 15.73 -1.98 13.65
C GLY A 144 15.79 -0.98 14.82
N LYS A 145 14.89 -0.03 14.84
CA LYS A 145 14.78 0.95 15.93
C LYS A 145 14.51 0.33 17.31
N ASN A 146 13.99 -0.89 17.32
CA ASN A 146 13.78 -1.72 18.51
C ASN A 146 15.04 -2.48 18.97
N GLY A 147 16.20 -2.25 18.34
CA GLY A 147 17.46 -2.92 18.64
C GLY A 147 17.60 -4.33 18.04
N HIS A 148 16.54 -4.88 17.43
CA HIS A 148 16.59 -6.22 16.85
C HIS A 148 17.14 -6.20 15.42
N ALA A 149 17.95 -7.20 15.08
CA ALA A 149 18.43 -7.39 13.72
C ALA A 149 17.27 -7.79 12.79
N PHE A 150 17.28 -7.23 11.61
CA PHE A 150 16.37 -7.64 10.53
C PHE A 150 17.16 -8.04 9.28
N LYS A 151 16.54 -8.90 8.50
CA LYS A 151 17.01 -9.27 7.16
C LYS A 151 15.83 -9.57 6.25
N PHE A 152 15.90 -9.10 5.03
CA PHE A 152 14.97 -9.46 3.96
C PHE A 152 15.69 -9.34 2.60
N ARG A 153 15.03 -9.70 1.54
CA ARG A 153 15.50 -9.46 0.18
C ARG A 153 14.53 -8.54 -0.54
N LEU A 154 15.02 -7.77 -1.49
CA LEU A 154 14.17 -7.04 -2.42
C LEU A 154 13.64 -8.02 -3.48
N ALA A 155 12.34 -8.13 -3.56
CA ALA A 155 11.64 -8.96 -4.53
C ALA A 155 11.31 -8.19 -5.83
N LYS A 156 10.24 -8.57 -6.50
CA LYS A 156 9.76 -7.91 -7.74
C LYS A 156 9.42 -6.43 -7.50
N PRO A 157 9.55 -5.59 -8.52
CA PRO A 157 9.07 -4.20 -8.48
C PRO A 157 7.57 -4.15 -8.16
N ILE A 158 7.14 -3.04 -7.55
CA ILE A 158 5.73 -2.75 -7.32
C ILE A 158 5.20 -2.01 -8.54
N ASP A 159 4.10 -2.51 -9.08
CA ASP A 159 3.34 -1.86 -10.13
C ASP A 159 2.08 -1.22 -9.50
N CYS A 160 2.05 0.11 -9.49
CA CYS A 160 0.95 0.92 -8.95
C CYS A 160 -0.02 1.40 -10.04
N SER A 161 0.22 1.05 -11.29
CA SER A 161 -0.63 1.49 -12.41
C SER A 161 -2.05 0.91 -12.33
N GLY A 162 -2.97 1.56 -12.98
CA GLY A 162 -4.34 1.09 -13.04
C GLY A 162 -5.21 1.88 -14.00
N LYS A 163 -6.44 1.39 -14.18
CA LYS A 163 -7.46 2.04 -14.98
C LYS A 163 -8.76 2.06 -14.17
N LEU A 164 -9.32 3.25 -13.99
CA LEU A 164 -10.60 3.45 -13.32
C LEU A 164 -11.77 3.09 -14.23
N GLU A 165 -12.96 2.87 -13.65
CA GLU A 165 -14.19 2.56 -14.42
C GLU A 165 -14.57 3.66 -15.42
N ASN A 166 -14.23 4.92 -15.13
CA ASN A 166 -14.45 6.03 -16.06
C ASN A 166 -13.49 6.05 -17.27
N GLY A 167 -12.57 5.06 -17.35
CA GLY A 167 -11.60 4.93 -18.43
C GLY A 167 -10.27 5.66 -18.20
N GLN A 168 -10.14 6.46 -17.14
CA GLN A 168 -8.91 7.16 -16.80
C GLN A 168 -7.84 6.17 -16.33
N SER A 169 -6.67 6.22 -16.95
CA SER A 169 -5.49 5.45 -16.56
C SER A 169 -4.56 6.30 -15.71
N PHE A 170 -3.78 5.66 -14.86
CA PHE A 170 -2.77 6.30 -14.02
C PHE A 170 -1.57 5.34 -13.82
N GLU A 171 -0.39 5.89 -13.59
CA GLU A 171 0.83 5.12 -13.30
C GLU A 171 1.08 4.99 -11.80
N ASN A 172 0.62 5.95 -11.00
CA ASN A 172 0.81 5.99 -9.56
C ASN A 172 -0.14 6.99 -8.87
N ILE A 173 -0.04 7.12 -7.55
CA ILE A 173 -0.91 7.97 -6.72
C ILE A 173 -0.77 9.49 -7.01
N SER A 174 0.24 9.92 -7.75
CA SER A 174 0.48 11.34 -8.03
C SER A 174 -0.32 11.86 -9.23
N GLU A 175 -0.96 10.98 -9.97
CA GLU A 175 -1.79 11.27 -11.16
C GLU A 175 -3.27 11.17 -10.85
#